data_4f542aad5c4ec53e48ac113b79150500
#
_entry.id   4f542aad5c4ec53e48ac113b79150500
#
_cell.length_a   1.000
_cell.length_b   1.000
_cell.length_c   1.000
_cell.angle_alpha   90.00
_cell.angle_beta   90.00
_cell.angle_gamma   90.00
#
_symmetry.space_group_name_H-M   'P 1'
#
loop_
_entity.id
_entity.type
_entity.pdbx_description
1 polymer ?
#
loop_
_entity_poly.entity_id
_entity_poly.type
_entity_poly.pdbx_seq_one_letter_code
_entity_poly.pdbx_strand_id
1 'polypeptide(L)'
;MITMIQPLHVGNALRLFIQPPAGAVRWKVLRNGNGNFSGHDDPSAIVAYEGDDHVTLDTAFLQNEVMAFYRPFYTVDGVTWTAGQVASGTPAATYEEYSTDVMSLLRERLEAGLLVEVQRGNLINELGYVQVYTAAPSLERDLRMPLVTLHLESEEPGERAIGEYIGGDQFDPIGQEWEEGEGWLANVRIAMIGWSLNADERIELRKALRRIVISNLPVFDAAGFLTVNLSQQDMDAVSGEYPAPMYQVMNTFTCLAPVRVGSRATGVQEVISARSNDG
;
A
#
# COMPACT_ATOMS: atom_id res chain seq x y z
N MET A 1 -21.37 16.72 22.26
CA MET A 1 -19.98 16.54 22.73
C MET A 1 -19.14 15.88 21.66
N ILE A 2 -17.83 15.98 21.73
CA ILE A 2 -16.97 15.10 20.95
C ILE A 2 -16.95 13.77 21.69
N THR A 3 -17.37 12.70 21.04
CA THR A 3 -17.49 11.37 21.64
C THR A 3 -16.25 10.54 21.47
N MET A 4 -15.50 10.78 20.37
CA MET A 4 -14.27 10.08 20.07
C MET A 4 -13.38 10.96 19.18
N ILE A 5 -12.08 10.85 19.36
CA ILE A 5 -11.07 11.41 18.46
C ILE A 5 -10.16 10.25 18.06
N GLN A 6 -10.08 10.01 16.76
CA GLN A 6 -9.31 8.89 16.19
C GLN A 6 -8.18 9.45 15.34
N PRO A 7 -6.92 9.10 15.62
CA PRO A 7 -5.82 9.37 14.68
C PRO A 7 -6.03 8.64 13.36
N LEU A 8 -5.76 9.30 12.25
CA LEU A 8 -5.67 8.64 10.96
C LEU A 8 -4.26 8.05 10.78
N HIS A 9 -4.18 6.87 10.19
CA HIS A 9 -2.93 6.14 10.00
C HIS A 9 -1.86 6.92 9.24
N VAL A 10 -2.27 7.79 8.33
CA VAL A 10 -1.38 8.66 7.57
C VAL A 10 -0.60 9.65 8.45
N GLY A 11 -1.07 9.87 9.68
CA GLY A 11 -0.54 10.91 10.54
C GLY A 11 -1.01 12.31 10.17
N ASN A 12 -0.64 13.29 11.00
CA ASN A 12 -0.98 14.71 10.84
C ASN A 12 -2.49 14.97 10.62
N ALA A 13 -3.33 14.05 11.03
CA ALA A 13 -4.76 14.08 10.83
C ALA A 13 -5.50 13.36 11.96
N LEU A 14 -6.66 13.92 12.33
CA LEU A 14 -7.56 13.36 13.33
C LEU A 14 -8.99 13.32 12.78
N ARG A 15 -9.69 12.23 13.04
CA ARG A 15 -11.13 12.10 12.80
C ARG A 15 -11.89 12.41 14.09
N LEU A 16 -12.84 13.32 14.02
CA LEU A 16 -13.64 13.78 15.15
C LEU A 16 -15.06 13.24 15.00
N PHE A 17 -15.55 12.58 16.01
CA PHE A 17 -16.94 12.12 16.10
C PHE A 17 -17.69 13.06 17.04
N ILE A 18 -18.72 13.71 16.52
CA ILE A 18 -19.45 14.77 17.18
C ILE A 18 -20.88 14.32 17.42
N GLN A 19 -21.31 14.34 18.66
CA GLN A 19 -22.71 14.15 19.04
C GLN A 19 -23.24 15.47 19.60
N PRO A 20 -24.04 16.22 18.81
CA PRO A 20 -24.61 17.45 19.28
C PRO A 20 -25.69 17.20 20.34
N PRO A 21 -25.99 18.18 21.19
CA PRO A 21 -27.15 18.13 22.06
C PRO A 21 -28.47 18.20 21.28
N ALA A 22 -29.56 17.72 21.85
CA ALA A 22 -30.87 17.77 21.22
C ALA A 22 -31.24 19.20 20.82
N GLY A 23 -31.73 19.37 19.61
CA GLY A 23 -32.15 20.67 19.06
C GLY A 23 -31.03 21.54 18.51
N ALA A 24 -29.76 21.13 18.58
CA ALA A 24 -28.69 21.84 17.88
C ALA A 24 -28.86 21.71 16.38
N VAL A 25 -28.74 22.84 15.66
CA VAL A 25 -28.89 22.91 14.20
C VAL A 25 -27.53 23.07 13.49
N ARG A 26 -26.52 23.52 14.22
CA ARG A 26 -25.15 23.71 13.71
C ARG A 26 -24.14 23.65 14.85
N TRP A 27 -22.93 23.28 14.54
CA TRP A 27 -21.81 23.31 15.50
C TRP A 27 -20.51 23.73 14.85
N LYS A 28 -19.65 24.30 15.68
CA LYS A 28 -18.32 24.77 15.37
C LYS A 28 -17.34 24.08 16.32
N VAL A 29 -16.29 23.50 15.80
CA VAL A 29 -15.22 22.89 16.61
C VAL A 29 -13.98 23.74 16.48
N LEU A 30 -13.52 24.27 17.60
CA LEU A 30 -12.27 25.01 17.68
C LEU A 30 -11.14 24.09 18.17
N ARG A 31 -9.93 24.33 17.69
CA ARG A 31 -8.72 23.63 18.10
C ARG A 31 -7.64 24.60 18.54
N ASN A 32 -6.90 24.23 19.60
CA ASN A 32 -5.64 24.88 20.00
C ASN A 32 -4.67 23.89 20.66
N GLY A 33 -3.50 24.38 21.08
CA GLY A 33 -2.47 23.55 21.71
C GLY A 33 -2.50 23.53 23.24
N ASN A 34 -3.42 24.24 23.90
CA ASN A 34 -3.41 24.40 25.36
C ASN A 34 -4.75 24.08 26.07
N GLY A 35 -5.79 23.81 25.32
CA GLY A 35 -7.13 23.47 25.84
C GLY A 35 -7.94 24.64 26.41
N ASN A 36 -7.43 25.86 26.33
CA ASN A 36 -8.11 27.06 26.80
C ASN A 36 -8.82 27.77 25.64
N PHE A 37 -10.11 27.99 25.73
CA PHE A 37 -10.93 28.62 24.71
C PHE A 37 -11.75 29.74 25.34
N SER A 38 -11.60 30.95 24.83
CA SER A 38 -12.32 32.13 25.33
C SER A 38 -13.79 32.17 24.88
N GLY A 39 -14.13 31.52 23.77
CA GLY A 39 -15.48 31.45 23.21
C GLY A 39 -15.49 30.79 21.84
N HIS A 40 -16.64 30.82 21.19
CA HIS A 40 -16.81 30.25 19.84
C HIS A 40 -16.07 31.04 18.73
N ASP A 41 -15.65 32.27 19.04
CA ASP A 41 -14.89 33.16 18.15
C ASP A 41 -13.48 33.42 18.68
N ASP A 42 -12.91 32.49 19.44
CA ASP A 42 -11.56 32.62 19.97
C ASP A 42 -10.55 32.85 18.84
N PRO A 43 -9.90 34.05 18.77
CA PRO A 43 -8.99 34.36 17.69
C PRO A 43 -7.64 33.60 17.78
N SER A 44 -7.36 32.99 18.93
CA SER A 44 -6.16 32.18 19.16
C SER A 44 -6.36 30.71 18.74
N ALA A 45 -7.58 30.32 18.42
CA ALA A 45 -7.93 28.96 18.04
C ALA A 45 -8.13 28.84 16.53
N ILE A 46 -7.87 27.66 16.02
CA ILE A 46 -8.14 27.30 14.63
C ILE A 46 -9.55 26.69 14.54
N VAL A 47 -10.34 27.08 13.55
CA VAL A 47 -11.61 26.41 13.26
C VAL A 47 -11.29 25.08 12.56
N ALA A 48 -11.43 23.99 13.29
CA ALA A 48 -11.23 22.65 12.76
C ALA A 48 -12.45 22.17 11.94
N TYR A 49 -13.65 22.62 12.33
CA TYR A 49 -14.89 22.31 11.63
C TYR A 49 -15.97 23.34 11.93
N GLU A 50 -16.82 23.61 10.94
CA GLU A 50 -18.07 24.36 11.13
C GLU A 50 -19.13 23.84 10.15
N GLY A 51 -20.25 23.32 10.68
CA GLY A 51 -21.33 22.70 9.90
C GLY A 51 -22.29 21.90 10.77
N ASP A 52 -22.88 20.86 10.18
CA ASP A 52 -23.84 19.94 10.80
C ASP A 52 -23.47 18.46 10.66
N ASP A 53 -22.26 18.15 10.18
CA ASP A 53 -21.78 16.77 10.06
C ASP A 53 -21.38 16.20 11.41
N HIS A 54 -21.76 14.95 11.65
CA HIS A 54 -21.44 14.20 12.87
C HIS A 54 -20.02 13.64 12.88
N VAL A 55 -19.38 13.55 11.73
CA VAL A 55 -18.00 13.08 11.56
C VAL A 55 -17.25 14.06 10.68
N THR A 56 -16.09 14.49 11.13
CA THR A 56 -15.23 15.38 10.36
C THR A 56 -13.75 15.00 10.47
N LEU A 57 -12.96 15.50 9.54
CA LEU A 57 -11.52 15.33 9.52
C LEU A 57 -10.84 16.67 9.77
N ASP A 58 -9.93 16.69 10.73
CA ASP A 58 -9.00 17.80 10.90
C ASP A 58 -7.63 17.38 10.35
N THR A 59 -7.21 18.07 9.28
CA THR A 59 -5.93 17.85 8.59
C THR A 59 -5.07 19.12 8.53
N ALA A 60 -5.57 20.22 9.10
CA ALA A 60 -4.93 21.53 8.96
C ALA A 60 -3.83 21.74 10.01
N PHE A 61 -2.58 21.77 9.59
CA PHE A 61 -1.42 22.11 10.45
C PHE A 61 -1.27 21.25 11.72
N LEU A 62 -1.79 20.04 11.73
CA LEU A 62 -1.53 19.06 12.78
C LEU A 62 -0.10 18.51 12.63
N GLN A 63 0.53 18.21 13.77
CA GLN A 63 1.84 17.56 13.81
C GLN A 63 1.73 16.25 14.59
N ASN A 64 2.37 15.20 14.07
CA ASN A 64 2.43 13.92 14.77
C ASN A 64 3.10 14.10 16.15
N GLU A 65 2.65 13.31 17.11
CA GLU A 65 3.12 13.29 18.51
C GLU A 65 2.87 14.60 19.28
N VAL A 66 2.10 15.55 18.70
CA VAL A 66 1.73 16.79 19.35
C VAL A 66 0.25 16.77 19.71
N MET A 67 -0.06 16.86 21.00
CA MET A 67 -1.43 16.86 21.47
C MET A 67 -2.19 18.11 21.04
N ALA A 68 -3.36 17.92 20.45
CA ALA A 68 -4.29 18.96 20.07
C ALA A 68 -5.56 18.89 20.94
N PHE A 69 -6.04 20.05 21.36
CA PHE A 69 -7.26 20.16 22.15
C PHE A 69 -8.37 20.73 21.30
N TYR A 70 -9.59 20.18 21.47
CA TYR A 70 -10.78 20.52 20.72
C TYR A 70 -11.91 20.91 21.64
N ARG A 71 -12.62 21.97 21.31
CA ARG A 71 -13.85 22.36 21.98
C ARG A 71 -14.97 22.60 20.98
N PRO A 72 -16.07 21.83 21.05
CA PRO A 72 -17.23 22.06 20.24
C PRO A 72 -18.10 23.16 20.84
N PHE A 73 -18.70 23.96 19.99
CA PHE A 73 -19.72 24.95 20.31
C PHE A 73 -20.96 24.65 19.47
N TYR A 74 -22.13 24.69 20.08
CA TYR A 74 -23.40 24.32 19.44
C TYR A 74 -24.35 25.50 19.46
N THR A 75 -25.19 25.60 18.44
CA THR A 75 -26.24 26.60 18.37
C THR A 75 -27.59 25.97 17.97
N VAL A 76 -28.67 26.49 18.52
CA VAL A 76 -30.06 26.10 18.17
C VAL A 76 -30.77 27.19 17.34
N ASP A 77 -30.24 28.40 17.36
CA ASP A 77 -30.82 29.57 16.71
C ASP A 77 -29.89 30.24 15.68
N GLY A 78 -28.67 29.71 15.54
CA GLY A 78 -27.62 30.25 14.67
C GLY A 78 -26.90 31.49 15.23
N VAL A 79 -27.30 31.97 16.43
CA VAL A 79 -26.77 33.21 17.03
C VAL A 79 -26.11 32.93 18.38
N THR A 80 -26.80 32.19 19.25
CA THR A 80 -26.32 31.89 20.59
C THR A 80 -25.57 30.58 20.61
N TRP A 81 -24.32 30.60 21.10
CA TRP A 81 -23.47 29.43 21.12
C TRP A 81 -23.25 28.89 22.53
N THR A 82 -23.47 27.60 22.70
CA THR A 82 -23.23 26.89 23.96
C THR A 82 -21.95 26.05 23.81
N ALA A 83 -21.04 26.19 24.76
CA ALA A 83 -19.79 25.46 24.78
C ALA A 83 -19.98 24.00 25.25
N GLY A 84 -19.39 23.06 24.55
CA GLY A 84 -19.23 21.70 24.98
C GLY A 84 -17.96 21.47 25.80
N GLN A 85 -17.75 20.22 26.21
CA GLN A 85 -16.52 19.79 26.88
C GLN A 85 -15.33 19.78 25.95
N VAL A 86 -14.14 20.06 26.51
CA VAL A 86 -12.87 19.94 25.81
C VAL A 86 -12.50 18.45 25.68
N ALA A 87 -12.07 18.06 24.49
CA ALA A 87 -11.49 16.75 24.22
C ALA A 87 -10.09 16.93 23.64
N SER A 88 -9.25 15.91 23.70
CA SER A 88 -7.92 15.98 23.15
C SER A 88 -7.58 14.74 22.31
N GLY A 89 -6.69 14.88 21.34
CA GLY A 89 -6.17 13.79 20.54
C GLY A 89 -4.77 14.10 20.06
N THR A 90 -3.99 13.06 19.81
CA THR A 90 -2.61 13.17 19.31
C THR A 90 -2.53 12.45 17.97
N PRO A 91 -2.22 13.14 16.87
CA PRO A 91 -1.99 12.48 15.60
C PRO A 91 -0.75 11.59 15.66
N ALA A 92 -0.78 10.46 14.99
CA ALA A 92 0.36 9.55 14.88
C ALA A 92 0.36 8.88 13.51
N ALA A 93 1.54 8.78 12.88
CA ALA A 93 1.71 8.01 11.66
C ALA A 93 2.00 6.55 12.03
N THR A 94 1.07 5.66 11.71
CA THR A 94 1.15 4.25 12.11
C THR A 94 0.95 3.30 10.94
N TYR A 95 0.96 3.81 9.70
CA TYR A 95 0.76 2.97 8.53
C TYR A 95 1.98 2.10 8.23
N GLU A 96 1.70 0.87 7.83
CA GLU A 96 2.67 -0.10 7.31
C GLU A 96 2.13 -0.68 6.01
N GLU A 97 3.03 -1.05 5.10
CA GLU A 97 2.66 -1.75 3.89
C GLU A 97 2.73 -3.26 4.11
N TYR A 98 1.64 -3.94 3.81
CA TYR A 98 1.52 -5.40 3.93
C TYR A 98 1.52 -6.12 2.58
N SER A 99 1.83 -5.40 1.51
CA SER A 99 1.83 -5.93 0.16
C SER A 99 3.07 -6.78 -0.10
N THR A 100 2.90 -7.86 -0.86
CA THR A 100 4.04 -8.58 -1.42
C THR A 100 4.46 -7.92 -2.73
N ASP A 101 5.68 -7.38 -2.81
CA ASP A 101 6.21 -6.83 -4.06
C ASP A 101 6.34 -7.92 -5.12
N VAL A 102 5.56 -7.75 -6.22
CA VAL A 102 5.46 -8.73 -7.30
C VAL A 102 6.79 -8.97 -7.98
N MET A 103 7.56 -7.89 -8.21
CA MET A 103 8.85 -8.00 -8.91
C MET A 103 9.88 -8.72 -8.05
N SER A 104 9.91 -8.46 -6.75
CA SER A 104 10.82 -9.12 -5.81
C SER A 104 10.51 -10.62 -5.69
N LEU A 105 9.23 -10.99 -5.54
CA LEU A 105 8.84 -12.39 -5.50
C LEU A 105 9.12 -13.10 -6.83
N LEU A 106 8.78 -12.49 -7.96
CA LEU A 106 9.06 -13.06 -9.27
C LEU A 106 10.56 -13.29 -9.47
N ARG A 107 11.40 -12.31 -9.11
CA ARG A 107 12.84 -12.43 -9.16
C ARG A 107 13.35 -13.60 -8.33
N GLU A 108 12.95 -13.69 -7.08
CA GLU A 108 13.34 -14.79 -6.17
C GLU A 108 12.99 -16.16 -6.76
N ARG A 109 11.77 -16.30 -7.31
CA ARG A 109 11.32 -17.55 -7.91
C ARG A 109 12.05 -17.88 -9.20
N LEU A 110 12.40 -16.88 -9.99
CA LEU A 110 13.22 -17.06 -11.19
C LEU A 110 14.65 -17.50 -10.84
N GLU A 111 15.30 -16.82 -9.90
CA GLU A 111 16.65 -17.20 -9.46
C GLU A 111 16.69 -18.65 -8.96
N ALA A 112 15.75 -19.04 -8.10
CA ALA A 112 15.64 -20.40 -7.61
C ALA A 112 15.35 -21.43 -8.72
N GLY A 113 14.42 -21.12 -9.62
CA GLY A 113 14.05 -22.03 -10.71
C GLY A 113 15.13 -22.16 -11.77
N LEU A 114 15.80 -21.08 -12.14
CA LEU A 114 16.91 -21.09 -13.10
C LEU A 114 18.11 -21.90 -12.57
N LEU A 115 18.38 -21.83 -11.27
CA LEU A 115 19.38 -22.68 -10.62
C LEU A 115 19.05 -24.17 -10.84
N VAL A 116 17.78 -24.56 -10.65
CA VAL A 116 17.33 -25.95 -10.88
C VAL A 116 17.48 -26.34 -12.35
N GLU A 117 17.19 -25.43 -13.31
CA GLU A 117 17.35 -25.71 -14.74
C GLU A 117 18.81 -25.92 -15.14
N VAL A 118 19.75 -25.17 -14.51
CA VAL A 118 21.20 -25.38 -14.71
C VAL A 118 21.63 -26.73 -14.09
N GLN A 119 21.20 -27.06 -12.89
CA GLN A 119 21.52 -28.34 -12.23
C GLN A 119 21.00 -29.55 -13.00
N ARG A 120 19.89 -29.41 -13.74
CA ARG A 120 19.34 -30.45 -14.61
C ARG A 120 20.03 -30.54 -15.98
N GLY A 121 20.92 -29.60 -16.28
CA GLY A 121 21.60 -29.53 -17.58
C GLY A 121 20.72 -29.00 -18.71
N ASN A 122 19.56 -28.39 -18.42
CA ASN A 122 18.69 -27.76 -19.41
C ASN A 122 19.23 -26.41 -19.88
N LEU A 123 20.00 -25.75 -19.02
CA LEU A 123 20.71 -24.51 -19.30
C LEU A 123 22.18 -24.68 -18.92
N ILE A 124 23.07 -24.09 -19.70
CA ILE A 124 24.51 -24.10 -19.44
C ILE A 124 24.95 -22.66 -19.17
N ASN A 125 25.58 -22.42 -18.02
CA ASN A 125 26.17 -21.13 -17.69
C ASN A 125 27.50 -21.39 -16.94
N GLU A 126 28.55 -20.66 -17.30
CA GLU A 126 29.88 -20.80 -16.72
C GLU A 126 29.92 -20.55 -15.20
N LEU A 127 28.98 -19.74 -14.68
CA LEU A 127 28.87 -19.46 -13.25
C LEU A 127 28.17 -20.57 -12.47
N GLY A 128 27.56 -21.55 -13.16
CA GLY A 128 26.74 -22.58 -12.53
C GLY A 128 25.31 -22.09 -12.14
N TYR A 129 24.97 -20.85 -12.46
CA TYR A 129 23.65 -20.27 -12.28
C TYR A 129 23.39 -19.16 -13.32
N VAL A 130 22.13 -18.87 -13.59
CA VAL A 130 21.71 -17.77 -14.47
C VAL A 130 21.42 -16.53 -13.63
N GLN A 131 22.04 -15.42 -13.99
CA GLN A 131 21.85 -14.14 -13.29
C GLN A 131 20.53 -13.51 -13.65
N VAL A 132 19.85 -12.92 -12.65
CA VAL A 132 18.60 -12.15 -12.82
C VAL A 132 18.83 -10.71 -12.35
N TYR A 133 18.71 -9.78 -13.26
CA TYR A 133 18.91 -8.35 -13.00
C TYR A 133 17.59 -7.59 -13.04
N THR A 134 17.47 -6.51 -12.27
CA THR A 134 16.32 -5.59 -12.28
C THR A 134 16.58 -4.35 -13.15
N ALA A 135 17.62 -4.36 -13.97
CA ALA A 135 17.95 -3.30 -14.89
C ALA A 135 18.57 -3.91 -16.15
N ALA A 136 18.57 -3.16 -17.23
CA ALA A 136 19.25 -3.56 -18.47
C ALA A 136 20.73 -3.86 -18.20
N PRO A 137 21.29 -4.90 -18.82
CA PRO A 137 22.69 -5.22 -18.61
C PRO A 137 23.59 -4.10 -19.17
N SER A 138 24.54 -3.65 -18.35
CA SER A 138 25.57 -2.71 -18.81
C SER A 138 26.69 -3.46 -19.50
N LEU A 139 27.08 -3.01 -20.69
CA LEU A 139 28.19 -3.60 -21.47
C LEU A 139 29.56 -3.48 -20.77
N GLU A 140 29.65 -2.64 -19.75
CA GLU A 140 30.89 -2.46 -18.96
C GLU A 140 31.10 -3.58 -17.93
N ARG A 141 30.11 -4.47 -17.76
CA ARG A 141 30.20 -5.61 -16.83
C ARG A 141 30.57 -6.88 -17.59
N ASP A 142 31.33 -7.75 -16.93
CA ASP A 142 31.59 -9.12 -17.42
C ASP A 142 30.30 -9.94 -17.35
N LEU A 143 29.49 -9.82 -18.39
CA LEU A 143 28.20 -10.51 -18.49
C LEU A 143 28.39 -11.96 -18.93
N ARG A 144 27.82 -12.88 -18.18
CA ARG A 144 27.80 -14.31 -18.54
C ARG A 144 26.40 -14.70 -19.02
N MET A 145 26.34 -15.15 -20.25
CA MET A 145 25.09 -15.60 -20.87
C MET A 145 24.86 -17.10 -20.58
N PRO A 146 23.60 -17.54 -20.52
CA PRO A 146 22.39 -16.74 -20.58
C PRO A 146 22.14 -15.93 -19.30
N LEU A 147 21.39 -14.85 -19.39
CA LEU A 147 20.93 -14.06 -18.27
C LEU A 147 19.48 -13.59 -18.47
N VAL A 148 18.85 -13.10 -17.39
CA VAL A 148 17.48 -12.59 -17.41
C VAL A 148 17.46 -11.18 -16.83
N THR A 149 16.68 -10.28 -17.43
CA THR A 149 16.42 -8.96 -16.89
C THR A 149 14.92 -8.80 -16.63
N LEU A 150 14.59 -8.15 -15.52
CA LEU A 150 13.22 -7.78 -15.13
C LEU A 150 13.08 -6.28 -15.17
N HIS A 151 11.93 -5.82 -15.64
CA HIS A 151 11.58 -4.41 -15.64
C HIS A 151 10.09 -4.25 -15.36
N LEU A 152 9.74 -3.45 -14.34
CA LEU A 152 8.36 -3.08 -14.09
C LEU A 152 7.90 -2.12 -15.18
N GLU A 153 6.96 -2.55 -16.01
CA GLU A 153 6.38 -1.72 -17.07
C GLU A 153 5.26 -0.84 -16.55
N SER A 154 4.39 -1.42 -15.73
CA SER A 154 3.31 -0.70 -15.05
C SER A 154 2.85 -1.41 -13.79
N GLU A 155 2.40 -0.62 -12.83
CA GLU A 155 1.62 -1.03 -11.68
C GLU A 155 0.55 0.04 -11.45
N GLU A 156 -0.69 -0.33 -11.63
CA GLU A 156 -1.81 0.61 -11.58
C GLU A 156 -3.02 -0.04 -10.93
N PRO A 157 -3.86 0.72 -10.22
CA PRO A 157 -5.10 0.20 -9.67
C PRO A 157 -5.94 -0.48 -10.76
N GLY A 158 -6.34 -1.72 -10.52
CA GLY A 158 -7.29 -2.42 -11.37
C GLY A 158 -8.69 -1.85 -11.25
N GLU A 159 -9.57 -2.22 -12.19
CA GLU A 159 -10.99 -1.88 -12.09
C GLU A 159 -11.57 -2.55 -10.83
N ARG A 160 -12.26 -1.75 -10.01
CA ARG A 160 -12.97 -2.28 -8.83
C ARG A 160 -14.27 -2.93 -9.29
N ALA A 161 -14.38 -4.24 -9.15
CA ALA A 161 -15.66 -4.92 -9.28
C ALA A 161 -16.49 -4.77 -8.00
N ILE A 162 -17.82 -4.90 -8.11
CA ILE A 162 -18.72 -4.86 -6.95
C ILE A 162 -18.39 -6.04 -6.02
N GLY A 163 -17.95 -5.73 -4.79
CA GLY A 163 -17.57 -6.71 -3.77
C GLY A 163 -16.08 -6.99 -3.66
N GLU A 164 -15.24 -6.42 -4.52
CA GLU A 164 -13.78 -6.42 -4.36
C GLU A 164 -13.35 -5.26 -3.46
N TYR A 165 -13.41 -5.48 -2.17
CA TYR A 165 -12.91 -4.55 -1.18
C TYR A 165 -11.60 -5.12 -0.60
N ILE A 166 -10.48 -4.52 -0.99
CA ILE A 166 -9.16 -4.81 -0.44
C ILE A 166 -8.76 -3.66 0.47
N GLY A 167 -9.45 -3.50 1.45
CA GLY A 167 -9.31 -2.50 2.48
C GLY A 167 -10.42 -2.74 3.47
N GLY A 168 -10.29 -2.17 4.61
CA GLY A 168 -11.25 -2.32 5.67
C GLY A 168 -10.73 -3.18 6.80
N ASP A 169 -11.52 -3.17 7.84
CA ASP A 169 -11.17 -3.82 9.07
C ASP A 169 -11.07 -5.33 8.84
N GLN A 170 -9.87 -5.86 9.00
CA GLN A 170 -9.65 -7.30 9.05
C GLN A 170 -9.37 -7.70 10.48
N PHE A 171 -10.00 -8.79 10.91
CA PHE A 171 -9.73 -9.35 12.22
C PHE A 171 -8.49 -10.25 12.15
N ASP A 172 -7.43 -9.89 12.88
CA ASP A 172 -6.29 -10.78 13.09
C ASP A 172 -6.64 -11.81 14.17
N PRO A 173 -6.87 -13.10 13.82
CA PRO A 173 -7.23 -14.12 14.79
C PRO A 173 -6.09 -14.49 15.73
N ILE A 174 -4.85 -14.14 15.40
CA ILE A 174 -3.65 -14.42 16.21
C ILE A 174 -3.45 -13.32 17.25
N GLY A 175 -3.50 -12.06 16.82
CA GLY A 175 -3.41 -10.89 17.69
C GLY A 175 -4.71 -10.57 18.41
N GLN A 176 -5.85 -11.12 17.96
CA GLN A 176 -7.21 -10.78 18.43
C GLN A 176 -7.53 -9.29 18.32
N GLU A 177 -6.98 -8.65 17.29
CA GLU A 177 -7.12 -7.22 17.03
C GLU A 177 -7.73 -6.99 15.65
N TRP A 178 -8.40 -5.85 15.48
CA TRP A 178 -8.86 -5.39 14.18
C TRP A 178 -7.77 -4.57 13.52
N GLU A 179 -7.40 -4.94 12.30
CA GLU A 179 -6.49 -4.16 11.46
C GLU A 179 -7.31 -3.29 10.53
N GLU A 180 -7.17 -1.98 10.66
CA GLU A 180 -7.71 -1.05 9.66
C GLU A 180 -6.73 -0.95 8.48
N GLY A 181 -7.25 -0.98 7.27
CA GLY A 181 -6.40 -0.86 6.09
C GLY A 181 -7.15 -0.39 4.86
N GLU A 182 -6.42 0.24 3.96
CA GLU A 182 -6.88 0.67 2.66
C GLU A 182 -6.02 0.04 1.57
N GLY A 183 -6.62 -0.30 0.46
CA GLY A 183 -5.89 -0.93 -0.63
C GLY A 183 -6.69 -1.06 -1.91
N TRP A 184 -6.03 -1.65 -2.90
CA TRP A 184 -6.64 -2.02 -4.18
C TRP A 184 -5.96 -3.27 -4.76
N LEU A 185 -6.61 -3.91 -5.72
CA LEU A 185 -5.94 -4.85 -6.62
C LEU A 185 -5.20 -4.04 -7.68
N ALA A 186 -3.90 -4.22 -7.76
CA ALA A 186 -3.08 -3.61 -8.80
C ALA A 186 -2.95 -4.54 -10.01
N ASN A 187 -3.15 -3.99 -11.20
CA ASN A 187 -2.67 -4.62 -12.43
C ASN A 187 -1.18 -4.42 -12.52
N VAL A 188 -0.43 -5.49 -12.37
CA VAL A 188 1.03 -5.45 -12.46
C VAL A 188 1.48 -6.07 -13.78
N ARG A 189 2.38 -5.37 -14.48
CA ARG A 189 2.98 -5.80 -15.71
C ARG A 189 4.50 -5.70 -15.66
N ILE A 190 5.17 -6.83 -15.82
CA ILE A 190 6.63 -6.94 -15.75
C ILE A 190 7.15 -7.51 -17.06
N ALA A 191 8.04 -6.77 -17.72
CA ALA A 191 8.84 -7.30 -18.81
C ALA A 191 9.95 -8.17 -18.23
N MET A 192 10.07 -9.38 -18.76
CA MET A 192 11.11 -10.36 -18.42
C MET A 192 11.84 -10.77 -19.68
N ILE A 193 13.07 -10.28 -19.85
CA ILE A 193 13.84 -10.50 -21.08
C ILE A 193 14.94 -11.51 -20.78
N GLY A 194 14.89 -12.65 -21.46
CA GLY A 194 15.97 -13.62 -21.49
C GLY A 194 16.96 -13.32 -22.59
N TRP A 195 18.24 -13.30 -22.28
CA TRP A 195 19.34 -12.97 -23.18
C TRP A 195 20.24 -14.17 -23.40
N SER A 196 20.65 -14.42 -24.65
CA SER A 196 21.47 -15.55 -25.04
C SER A 196 22.33 -15.17 -26.26
N LEU A 197 23.45 -15.86 -26.44
CA LEU A 197 24.31 -15.72 -27.60
C LEU A 197 24.01 -16.76 -28.68
N ASN A 198 23.07 -17.67 -28.45
CA ASN A 198 22.77 -18.80 -29.31
C ASN A 198 21.25 -18.97 -29.43
N ALA A 199 20.75 -19.20 -30.62
CA ALA A 199 19.33 -19.38 -30.90
C ALA A 199 18.74 -20.62 -30.24
N ASP A 200 19.47 -21.71 -30.11
CA ASP A 200 19.01 -22.93 -29.44
C ASP A 200 18.94 -22.73 -27.93
N GLU A 201 19.91 -22.05 -27.35
CA GLU A 201 19.89 -21.66 -25.92
C GLU A 201 18.73 -20.75 -25.61
N ARG A 202 18.37 -19.80 -26.51
CA ARG A 202 17.17 -18.98 -26.39
C ARG A 202 15.92 -19.83 -26.25
N ILE A 203 15.80 -20.88 -27.08
CA ILE A 203 14.65 -21.80 -27.03
C ILE A 203 14.56 -22.50 -25.67
N GLU A 204 15.69 -22.99 -25.15
CA GLU A 204 15.72 -23.64 -23.85
C GLU A 204 15.45 -22.66 -22.72
N LEU A 205 16.00 -21.45 -22.77
CA LEU A 205 15.72 -20.38 -21.81
C LEU A 205 14.22 -20.02 -21.80
N ARG A 206 13.60 -19.87 -22.97
CA ARG A 206 12.15 -19.63 -23.07
C ARG A 206 11.34 -20.73 -22.42
N LYS A 207 11.68 -22.01 -22.67
CA LYS A 207 11.00 -23.16 -22.04
C LYS A 207 11.23 -23.19 -20.54
N ALA A 208 12.43 -22.87 -20.06
CA ALA A 208 12.77 -22.80 -18.64
C ALA A 208 11.94 -21.74 -17.94
N LEU A 209 11.91 -20.51 -18.44
CA LEU A 209 11.13 -19.42 -17.87
C LEU A 209 9.65 -19.78 -17.76
N ARG A 210 9.07 -20.38 -18.79
CA ARG A 210 7.67 -20.86 -18.76
C ARG A 210 7.45 -21.93 -17.71
N ARG A 211 8.35 -22.94 -17.61
CA ARG A 211 8.25 -24.00 -16.59
C ARG A 211 8.30 -23.41 -15.18
N ILE A 212 9.20 -22.46 -14.96
CA ILE A 212 9.38 -21.82 -13.65
C ILE A 212 8.10 -21.06 -13.25
N VAL A 213 7.56 -20.24 -14.15
CA VAL A 213 6.32 -19.50 -13.82
C VAL A 213 5.18 -20.46 -13.54
N ILE A 214 4.95 -21.48 -14.38
CA ILE A 214 3.87 -22.46 -14.16
C ILE A 214 4.05 -23.23 -12.86
N SER A 215 5.27 -23.67 -12.54
CA SER A 215 5.51 -24.43 -11.30
C SER A 215 5.39 -23.59 -10.04
N ASN A 216 5.48 -22.25 -10.14
CA ASN A 216 5.31 -21.31 -9.03
C ASN A 216 3.90 -20.72 -8.92
N LEU A 217 2.93 -21.13 -9.74
CA LEU A 217 1.54 -20.67 -9.61
C LEU A 217 0.99 -20.83 -8.17
N PRO A 218 1.23 -21.95 -7.46
CA PRO A 218 0.79 -22.07 -6.06
C PRO A 218 1.46 -21.07 -5.11
N VAL A 219 2.71 -20.65 -5.40
CA VAL A 219 3.42 -19.65 -4.59
C VAL A 219 2.84 -18.25 -4.83
N PHE A 220 2.54 -17.93 -6.08
CA PHE A 220 1.88 -16.66 -6.44
C PHE A 220 0.46 -16.58 -5.87
N ASP A 221 -0.29 -17.67 -5.92
CA ASP A 221 -1.62 -17.77 -5.32
C ASP A 221 -1.56 -17.57 -3.79
N ALA A 222 -0.59 -18.20 -3.12
CA ALA A 222 -0.38 -18.02 -1.68
C ALA A 222 0.05 -16.59 -1.30
N ALA A 223 0.66 -15.85 -2.23
CA ALA A 223 0.97 -14.42 -2.09
C ALA A 223 -0.25 -13.51 -2.42
N GLY A 224 -1.39 -14.10 -2.77
CA GLY A 224 -2.61 -13.39 -3.14
C GLY A 224 -2.66 -12.90 -4.58
N PHE A 225 -1.73 -13.33 -5.46
CA PHE A 225 -1.76 -12.92 -6.86
C PHE A 225 -2.83 -13.68 -7.62
N LEU A 226 -3.66 -12.94 -8.32
CA LEU A 226 -4.75 -13.48 -9.14
C LEU A 226 -4.42 -13.33 -10.63
N THR A 227 -5.06 -14.14 -11.46
CA THR A 227 -4.98 -14.03 -12.94
C THR A 227 -3.54 -13.97 -13.47
N VAL A 228 -2.63 -14.76 -12.87
CA VAL A 228 -1.23 -14.82 -13.33
C VAL A 228 -1.19 -15.30 -14.77
N ASN A 229 -0.55 -14.52 -15.63
CA ASN A 229 -0.42 -14.81 -17.05
C ASN A 229 1.02 -14.55 -17.52
N LEU A 230 1.45 -15.28 -18.55
CA LEU A 230 2.76 -15.16 -19.18
C LEU A 230 2.62 -15.22 -20.68
N SER A 231 2.95 -14.15 -21.37
CA SER A 231 3.13 -14.15 -22.83
C SER A 231 4.63 -14.22 -23.18
N GLN A 232 4.96 -14.88 -24.27
CA GLN A 232 6.35 -15.08 -24.71
C GLN A 232 6.48 -14.81 -26.21
N GLN A 233 7.52 -14.09 -26.59
CA GLN A 233 7.86 -13.79 -27.99
C GLN A 233 9.36 -13.84 -28.17
N ASP A 234 9.84 -14.50 -29.23
CA ASP A 234 11.24 -14.46 -29.63
C ASP A 234 11.52 -13.12 -30.32
N MET A 235 12.65 -12.52 -29.97
CA MET A 235 13.17 -11.32 -30.62
C MET A 235 14.62 -11.55 -31.03
N ASP A 236 14.94 -11.20 -32.27
CA ASP A 236 16.30 -11.18 -32.73
C ASP A 236 16.79 -9.73 -32.67
N ALA A 237 17.59 -9.41 -31.69
CA ALA A 237 18.19 -8.08 -31.60
C ALA A 237 19.37 -8.01 -32.56
N VAL A 238 19.11 -7.51 -33.74
CA VAL A 238 20.15 -7.07 -34.66
C VAL A 238 20.39 -5.58 -34.41
N SER A 239 20.92 -5.24 -33.25
CA SER A 239 21.27 -3.84 -33.02
C SER A 239 22.79 -3.70 -33.03
N GLY A 240 23.28 -2.68 -33.74
CA GLY A 240 24.69 -2.30 -33.68
C GLY A 240 25.18 -1.78 -32.33
N GLU A 241 24.32 -1.89 -31.31
CA GLU A 241 24.62 -1.53 -29.94
C GLU A 241 25.38 -2.62 -29.17
N TYR A 242 25.34 -3.88 -29.67
CA TYR A 242 26.01 -5.01 -29.03
C TYR A 242 27.13 -5.56 -29.91
N PRO A 243 28.27 -5.96 -29.33
CA PRO A 243 29.43 -6.45 -30.06
C PRO A 243 29.23 -7.83 -30.72
N ALA A 244 28.13 -8.52 -30.40
CA ALA A 244 27.78 -9.81 -30.95
C ALA A 244 26.27 -9.89 -31.22
N PRO A 245 25.78 -10.75 -32.12
CA PRO A 245 24.35 -10.98 -32.26
C PRO A 245 23.78 -11.52 -30.97
N MET A 246 22.73 -10.85 -30.49
CA MET A 246 22.01 -11.19 -29.25
C MET A 246 20.67 -11.82 -29.61
N TYR A 247 20.40 -12.97 -29.07
CA TYR A 247 19.12 -13.66 -29.20
C TYR A 247 18.33 -13.43 -27.92
N GLN A 248 17.14 -12.88 -28.05
CA GLN A 248 16.30 -12.52 -26.91
C GLN A 248 14.99 -13.30 -26.91
N VAL A 249 14.50 -13.61 -25.74
CA VAL A 249 13.09 -13.95 -25.52
C VAL A 249 12.47 -12.87 -24.65
N MET A 250 11.50 -12.16 -25.20
CA MET A 250 10.70 -11.21 -24.48
C MET A 250 9.51 -11.95 -23.86
N ASN A 251 9.35 -11.81 -22.57
CA ASN A 251 8.20 -12.31 -21.86
C ASN A 251 7.52 -11.15 -21.16
N THR A 252 6.20 -11.17 -21.12
CA THR A 252 5.41 -10.26 -20.28
C THR A 252 4.69 -11.10 -19.24
N PHE A 253 5.04 -10.86 -18.00
CA PHE A 253 4.34 -11.40 -16.84
C PHE A 253 3.29 -10.39 -16.40
N THR A 254 2.05 -10.83 -16.20
CA THR A 254 0.98 -9.98 -15.68
C THR A 254 0.23 -10.69 -14.58
N CYS A 255 -0.21 -9.95 -13.58
CA CYS A 255 -1.09 -10.45 -12.54
C CYS A 255 -1.91 -9.31 -11.93
N LEU A 256 -2.95 -9.68 -11.17
CA LEU A 256 -3.59 -8.80 -10.20
C LEU A 256 -2.98 -9.10 -8.85
N ALA A 257 -2.40 -8.10 -8.19
CA ALA A 257 -1.78 -8.25 -6.88
C ALA A 257 -2.45 -7.33 -5.85
N PRO A 258 -2.67 -7.81 -4.61
CA PRO A 258 -3.18 -6.96 -3.55
C PRO A 258 -2.09 -5.98 -3.10
N VAL A 259 -2.43 -4.69 -3.13
CA VAL A 259 -1.62 -3.62 -2.53
C VAL A 259 -2.41 -3.07 -1.36
N ARG A 260 -1.86 -3.20 -0.16
CA ARG A 260 -2.54 -2.84 1.07
C ARG A 260 -1.60 -2.08 2.01
N VAL A 261 -2.11 -0.96 2.49
CA VAL A 261 -1.50 -0.18 3.56
C VAL A 261 -2.48 -0.17 4.73
N GLY A 262 -2.01 -0.45 5.91
CA GLY A 262 -2.84 -0.47 7.11
C GLY A 262 -2.05 -0.11 8.35
N SER A 263 -2.72 -0.11 9.49
CA SER A 263 -2.06 -0.03 10.77
C SER A 263 -2.60 -1.13 11.68
N ARG A 264 -1.75 -1.64 12.52
CA ARG A 264 -2.21 -2.40 13.68
C ARG A 264 -2.87 -1.43 14.63
N ALA A 265 -4.14 -1.65 14.94
CA ALA A 265 -4.84 -0.86 15.92
C ALA A 265 -4.12 -0.99 17.27
N THR A 266 -3.28 -0.03 17.59
CA THR A 266 -2.86 0.16 18.97
C THR A 266 -4.10 0.58 19.74
N GLY A 267 -4.57 -0.31 20.57
CA GLY A 267 -5.75 -0.33 21.39
C GLY A 267 -6.60 0.93 21.43
N VAL A 268 -7.91 0.76 21.38
CA VAL A 268 -8.91 1.82 21.60
C VAL A 268 -8.46 2.70 22.76
N GLN A 269 -8.02 3.92 22.46
CA GLN A 269 -7.79 4.92 23.50
C GLN A 269 -9.13 5.20 24.16
N GLU A 270 -9.16 4.90 25.44
CA GLU A 270 -10.20 5.03 26.43
C GLU A 270 -11.46 5.79 26.03
N VAL A 271 -12.58 5.08 25.89
CA VAL A 271 -13.90 5.69 25.90
C VAL A 271 -14.10 6.32 27.27
N ILE A 272 -13.96 7.64 27.34
CA ILE A 272 -14.36 8.39 28.56
C ILE A 272 -15.88 8.30 28.66
N SER A 273 -16.38 7.25 29.27
CA SER A 273 -17.77 7.18 29.71
C SER A 273 -17.95 8.13 30.91
N ALA A 274 -18.42 9.34 30.64
CA ALA A 274 -18.95 10.18 31.68
C ALA A 274 -20.18 9.49 32.26
N ARG A 275 -20.02 8.76 33.35
CA ARG A 275 -21.16 8.39 34.23
C ARG A 275 -21.70 9.69 34.80
N SER A 276 -22.88 10.11 34.38
CA SER A 276 -23.64 11.07 35.11
C SER A 276 -24.02 10.43 36.46
N ASN A 277 -23.45 10.90 37.55
CA ASN A 277 -23.99 10.69 38.87
C ASN A 277 -25.19 11.61 38.99
N ASP A 278 -26.38 11.13 38.61
CA ASP A 278 -27.63 11.66 39.13
C ASP A 278 -27.88 10.95 40.44
N GLY A 279 -27.60 11.68 41.54
CA GLY A 279 -28.02 11.39 42.89
C GLY A 279 -29.14 12.35 43.28
#